data_e7f077b9d32a5ca8a8c1500009fa8b84
#
_entry.id   e7f077b9d32a5ca8a8c1500009fa8b84
#
_cell.length_a   1.000
_cell.length_b   1.000
_cell.length_c   1.000
_cell.angle_alpha   90.00
_cell.angle_beta   90.00
_cell.angle_gamma   90.00
#
_symmetry.space_group_name_H-M   'P 1'
#
loop_
_entity.id
_entity.type
_entity.pdbx_description
1 polymer ?
#
loop_
_entity_poly.entity_id
_entity_poly.type
_entity_poly.pdbx_seq_one_letter_code
_entity_poly.pdbx_strand_id
1 'polypeptide(L)'
;MLPYLSHKAYMQGLYGEALFSIPVNLEFGCPNREKNGSGGCSFCPEHGARAAQIADAKSVEEQIEKAITFAKRRYKASSFALYIQAYTGTFASLVKQKEAYETLLALYPFRALHIGTRPDCLSEATLAYLSELNQKLDVVVELGVQTLHDASLELINRGHNAACSLDAIKRLHEKGLKVYAHLIIGLPHETPAIWKKSVEGLVDAGIDGIKFHNLHVIQNTALAYAYAKHPFALLNEYEYAEALIELLRHVPSNIPILRLATDTPTHELIAPKWHMPKGQFGEYIAQTMRYRGIRQGDALEQRAETLKTLKKVALEDGSVTIWNELYHDYYHPKSGAYKQANELFVDKSGLKERLKKGDVKLLEIGFGMGYNTYVALELAQILATSRLYVNVIDHDRMLLRQSAHIIPNALHVTMLNALFEAKRYEDAFTSVEFLNAEARYAITLLDEPYDVIFLDPFLESNNASLVTLEFFQSLRKLLKQDGILVASTTLYASQVGLNLAGFDVTVMNDAKSDIKGIIATLSSSVFLHSKEPYHDPYGIYTDKQIETLHQKSSC
;
A
#
# COMPACT_ATOMS: atom_id res chain seq x y z
N MET A 1 -16.90 -1.91 12.02
CA MET A 1 -15.90 -1.27 12.93
C MET A 1 -14.52 -1.44 12.30
N LEU A 2 -13.63 -0.44 12.34
CA LEU A 2 -12.27 -0.59 11.82
C LEU A 2 -11.47 -1.59 12.67
N PRO A 3 -10.54 -2.37 12.09
CA PRO A 3 -9.70 -3.32 12.81
C PRO A 3 -8.56 -2.64 13.60
N TYR A 4 -8.52 -1.33 13.60
CA TYR A 4 -7.60 -0.47 14.35
C TYR A 4 -8.33 0.75 14.91
N LEU A 5 -7.79 1.36 15.97
CA LEU A 5 -8.33 2.57 16.58
C LEU A 5 -7.90 3.80 15.75
N SER A 6 -8.80 4.30 14.92
CA SER A 6 -8.53 5.55 14.19
C SER A 6 -8.57 6.75 15.13
N HIS A 7 -7.73 7.76 14.86
CA HIS A 7 -7.73 9.03 15.62
C HIS A 7 -9.11 9.69 15.68
N LYS A 8 -9.90 9.60 14.59
CA LYS A 8 -11.28 10.09 14.57
C LYS A 8 -12.15 9.39 15.62
N ALA A 9 -12.10 8.05 15.68
CA ALA A 9 -12.88 7.28 16.67
C ALA A 9 -12.40 7.55 18.09
N TYR A 10 -11.09 7.69 18.29
CA TYR A 10 -10.51 8.07 19.58
C TYR A 10 -11.01 9.45 20.05
N MET A 11 -10.99 10.46 19.16
CA MET A 11 -11.49 11.79 19.48
C MET A 11 -12.99 11.82 19.75
N GLN A 12 -13.77 11.03 19.00
CA GLN A 12 -15.21 10.85 19.28
C GLN A 12 -15.46 10.25 20.67
N GLY A 13 -14.65 9.28 21.08
CA GLY A 13 -14.74 8.73 22.44
C GLY A 13 -14.36 9.73 23.54
N LEU A 14 -13.37 10.58 23.27
CA LEU A 14 -12.85 11.53 24.25
C LEU A 14 -13.74 12.79 24.40
N TYR A 15 -14.25 13.34 23.30
CA TYR A 15 -14.98 14.62 23.26
C TYR A 15 -16.48 14.48 22.99
N GLY A 16 -16.97 13.26 22.72
CA GLY A 16 -18.35 13.00 22.29
C GLY A 16 -18.61 13.31 20.82
N GLU A 17 -17.66 13.96 20.14
CA GLU A 17 -17.75 14.36 18.72
C GLU A 17 -16.40 14.28 18.02
N ALA A 18 -16.41 14.29 16.68
CA ALA A 18 -15.17 14.29 15.91
C ALA A 18 -14.47 15.66 16.01
N LEU A 19 -13.20 15.65 16.39
CA LEU A 19 -12.37 16.84 16.45
C LEU A 19 -11.54 16.96 15.16
N PHE A 20 -11.63 18.11 14.48
CA PHE A 20 -10.91 18.35 13.23
C PHE A 20 -9.72 19.27 13.45
N SER A 21 -8.56 18.88 12.94
CA SER A 21 -7.33 19.68 13.04
C SER A 21 -7.37 20.88 12.10
N ILE A 22 -7.13 22.06 12.65
CA ILE A 22 -6.98 23.32 11.92
C ILE A 22 -5.48 23.63 11.83
N PRO A 23 -4.84 23.37 10.68
CA PRO A 23 -3.41 23.57 10.53
C PRO A 23 -3.05 25.06 10.47
N VAL A 24 -1.96 25.42 11.15
CA VAL A 24 -1.37 26.76 11.13
C VAL A 24 0.15 26.67 11.03
N ASN A 25 0.76 27.55 10.25
CA ASN A 25 2.19 27.72 10.14
C ASN A 25 2.62 29.03 10.81
N LEU A 26 3.47 28.92 11.85
CA LEU A 26 4.01 30.06 12.60
C LEU A 26 5.35 30.58 12.07
N GLU A 27 5.95 29.91 11.08
CA GLU A 27 7.25 30.28 10.50
C GLU A 27 8.41 30.39 11.52
N PHE A 28 8.35 29.61 12.60
CA PHE A 28 9.43 29.56 13.59
C PHE A 28 10.73 28.95 13.05
N GLY A 29 10.68 28.36 11.86
CA GLY A 29 11.83 27.75 11.21
C GLY A 29 12.15 26.35 11.72
N CYS A 30 13.39 25.92 11.50
CA CYS A 30 13.89 24.61 11.88
C CYS A 30 15.38 24.71 12.23
N PRO A 31 15.86 24.13 13.35
CA PRO A 31 17.28 24.21 13.72
C PRO A 31 18.20 23.52 12.70
N ASN A 32 17.65 22.59 11.93
CA ASN A 32 18.38 21.86 10.90
C ASN A 32 18.48 22.61 9.56
N ARG A 33 17.95 23.83 9.48
CA ARG A 33 18.01 24.72 8.31
C ARG A 33 18.75 26.01 8.65
N GLU A 34 19.52 26.48 7.68
CA GLU A 34 20.16 27.80 7.76
C GLU A 34 19.14 28.92 7.55
N LYS A 35 19.51 30.16 7.92
CA LYS A 35 18.64 31.34 7.75
C LYS A 35 18.27 31.62 6.28
N ASN A 36 19.11 31.20 5.36
CA ASN A 36 18.86 31.31 3.91
C ASN A 36 17.94 30.20 3.36
N GLY A 37 17.43 29.30 4.22
CA GLY A 37 16.57 28.17 3.84
C GLY A 37 17.31 26.91 3.42
N SER A 38 18.64 26.94 3.25
CA SER A 38 19.44 25.76 2.89
C SER A 38 19.53 24.75 4.04
N GLY A 39 19.98 23.53 3.74
CA GLY A 39 20.05 22.43 4.73
C GLY A 39 18.70 21.75 4.95
N GLY A 40 18.52 21.21 6.14
CA GLY A 40 17.34 20.45 6.53
C GLY A 40 17.48 18.95 6.37
N CYS A 41 16.43 18.21 6.72
CA CYS A 41 16.37 16.78 6.46
C CYS A 41 16.31 16.52 4.95
N SER A 42 16.95 15.44 4.48
CA SER A 42 17.09 15.15 3.05
C SER A 42 15.76 15.00 2.30
N PHE A 43 14.70 14.57 2.99
CA PHE A 43 13.36 14.37 2.44
C PHE A 43 12.44 15.61 2.53
N CYS A 44 12.85 16.66 3.27
CA CYS A 44 11.97 17.79 3.61
C CYS A 44 12.01 18.89 2.54
N PRO A 45 10.89 19.23 1.88
CA PRO A 45 10.85 20.31 0.92
C PRO A 45 11.11 21.67 1.57
N GLU A 46 11.49 22.66 0.78
CA GLU A 46 11.88 23.99 1.26
C GLU A 46 10.78 24.68 2.08
N HIS A 47 9.53 24.53 1.66
CA HIS A 47 8.35 25.09 2.36
C HIS A 47 7.88 24.26 3.56
N GLY A 48 8.61 23.18 3.94
CA GLY A 48 8.21 22.28 5.03
C GLY A 48 6.94 21.49 4.70
N ALA A 49 6.31 20.91 5.74
CA ALA A 49 5.06 20.17 5.62
C ALA A 49 3.81 21.08 5.71
N ARG A 50 3.75 22.14 4.89
CA ARG A 50 2.62 23.09 4.89
C ARG A 50 1.37 22.43 4.32
N ALA A 51 0.22 22.64 4.97
CA ALA A 51 -1.06 22.12 4.49
C ALA A 51 -1.54 22.90 3.24
N ALA A 52 -1.95 22.20 2.19
CA ALA A 52 -2.33 22.80 0.91
C ALA A 52 -3.48 23.82 1.04
N GLN A 53 -4.43 23.60 1.94
CA GLN A 53 -5.59 24.48 2.13
C GLN A 53 -5.27 25.86 2.72
N ILE A 54 -4.04 26.08 3.19
CA ILE A 54 -3.57 27.37 3.75
C ILE A 54 -2.35 27.93 3.01
N ALA A 55 -1.97 27.30 1.89
CA ALA A 55 -0.73 27.66 1.18
C ALA A 55 -0.69 29.12 0.70
N ASP A 56 -1.83 29.69 0.34
CA ASP A 56 -2.03 31.03 -0.19
C ASP A 56 -2.46 32.07 0.87
N ALA A 57 -2.55 31.67 2.16
CA ALA A 57 -2.93 32.58 3.24
C ALA A 57 -1.79 33.56 3.58
N LYS A 58 -2.14 34.83 3.79
CA LYS A 58 -1.21 35.95 4.02
C LYS A 58 -0.97 36.23 5.51
N SER A 59 -1.87 35.77 6.38
CA SER A 59 -1.73 35.91 7.82
C SER A 59 -2.17 34.64 8.54
N VAL A 60 -1.85 34.50 9.83
CA VAL A 60 -2.26 33.34 10.64
C VAL A 60 -3.76 33.32 10.88
N GLU A 61 -4.41 34.46 10.98
CA GLU A 61 -5.86 34.60 11.06
C GLU A 61 -6.52 34.05 9.81
N GLU A 62 -6.04 34.45 8.62
CA GLU A 62 -6.52 33.97 7.33
C GLU A 62 -6.31 32.44 7.19
N GLN A 63 -5.21 31.88 7.71
CA GLN A 63 -4.99 30.43 7.74
C GLN A 63 -6.11 29.73 8.52
N ILE A 64 -6.45 30.22 9.71
CA ILE A 64 -7.52 29.67 10.57
C ILE A 64 -8.87 29.77 9.89
N GLU A 65 -9.24 30.92 9.36
CA GLU A 65 -10.53 31.13 8.69
C GLU A 65 -10.70 30.22 7.48
N LYS A 66 -9.68 30.13 6.62
CA LYS A 66 -9.69 29.24 5.46
C LYS A 66 -9.82 27.77 5.87
N ALA A 67 -9.04 27.34 6.86
CA ALA A 67 -9.03 25.96 7.34
C ALA A 67 -10.38 25.57 7.99
N ILE A 68 -10.96 26.44 8.82
CA ILE A 68 -12.28 26.23 9.45
C ILE A 68 -13.37 26.19 8.38
N THR A 69 -13.35 27.13 7.44
CA THR A 69 -14.31 27.17 6.33
C THR A 69 -14.26 25.89 5.48
N PHE A 70 -13.05 25.45 5.15
CA PHE A 70 -12.84 24.19 4.44
C PHE A 70 -13.38 23.00 5.24
N ALA A 71 -13.05 22.89 6.54
CA ALA A 71 -13.48 21.78 7.38
C ALA A 71 -15.02 21.75 7.56
N LYS A 72 -15.66 22.89 7.77
CA LYS A 72 -17.12 23.01 7.84
C LYS A 72 -17.78 22.58 6.52
N ARG A 73 -17.27 23.06 5.40
CA ARG A 73 -17.84 22.74 4.07
C ARG A 73 -17.65 21.28 3.71
N ARG A 74 -16.43 20.75 3.90
CA ARG A 74 -16.05 19.40 3.43
C ARG A 74 -16.52 18.29 4.34
N TYR A 75 -16.45 18.51 5.66
CA TYR A 75 -16.68 17.48 6.67
C TYR A 75 -17.85 17.79 7.60
N LYS A 76 -18.51 18.92 7.43
CA LYS A 76 -19.55 19.43 8.36
C LYS A 76 -19.05 19.47 9.81
N ALA A 77 -17.79 19.86 9.96
CA ALA A 77 -17.10 19.89 11.25
C ALA A 77 -17.70 20.97 12.16
N SER A 78 -17.89 20.64 13.44
CA SER A 78 -18.40 21.53 14.52
C SER A 78 -17.33 21.86 15.54
N SER A 79 -16.38 20.95 15.78
CA SER A 79 -15.33 21.08 16.82
C SER A 79 -13.94 20.95 16.25
N PHE A 80 -12.99 21.72 16.79
CA PHE A 80 -11.67 21.88 16.21
C PHE A 80 -10.54 21.79 17.24
N ALA A 81 -9.40 21.22 16.78
CA ALA A 81 -8.10 21.34 17.43
C ALA A 81 -7.23 22.30 16.63
N LEU A 82 -6.54 23.21 17.28
CA LEU A 82 -5.49 24.00 16.65
C LEU A 82 -4.28 23.11 16.42
N TYR A 83 -3.73 23.08 15.19
CA TYR A 83 -2.57 22.26 14.85
C TYR A 83 -1.43 23.10 14.28
N ILE A 84 -0.39 23.33 15.07
CA ILE A 84 0.85 23.96 14.62
C ILE A 84 1.66 22.92 13.87
N GLN A 85 1.67 22.99 12.53
CA GLN A 85 2.10 21.87 11.69
C GLN A 85 3.45 22.06 11.00
N ALA A 86 3.69 23.20 10.34
CA ALA A 86 4.87 23.38 9.51
C ALA A 86 6.14 23.66 10.35
N TYR A 87 7.29 23.11 9.88
CA TYR A 87 8.59 23.24 10.52
C TYR A 87 8.63 22.71 11.97
N THR A 88 9.11 23.53 12.91
CA THR A 88 9.31 23.14 14.31
C THR A 88 8.56 24.11 15.21
N GLY A 89 7.37 23.71 15.66
CA GLY A 89 6.45 24.58 16.39
C GLY A 89 7.00 25.18 17.68
N THR A 90 8.03 24.59 18.28
CA THR A 90 8.68 25.09 19.51
C THR A 90 10.04 25.76 19.27
N PHE A 91 10.47 25.94 18.01
CA PHE A 91 11.77 26.54 17.68
C PHE A 91 11.71 28.08 17.68
N ALA A 92 11.38 28.65 18.81
CA ALA A 92 11.36 30.09 19.05
C ALA A 92 11.66 30.36 20.52
N SER A 93 11.93 31.63 20.88
CA SER A 93 12.01 32.02 22.29
C SER A 93 10.67 31.79 22.99
N LEU A 94 10.70 31.50 24.30
CA LEU A 94 9.48 31.26 25.07
C LEU A 94 8.47 32.41 24.97
N VAL A 95 8.96 33.66 24.93
CA VAL A 95 8.12 34.85 24.77
C VAL A 95 7.34 34.79 23.46
N LYS A 96 8.03 34.48 22.34
CA LYS A 96 7.37 34.34 21.03
C LYS A 96 6.41 33.15 20.97
N GLN A 97 6.75 32.03 21.62
CA GLN A 97 5.84 30.90 21.73
C GLN A 97 4.56 31.27 22.43
N LYS A 98 4.65 31.93 23.63
CA LYS A 98 3.51 32.38 24.41
C LYS A 98 2.63 33.33 23.62
N GLU A 99 3.21 34.40 23.07
CA GLU A 99 2.51 35.39 22.27
C GLU A 99 1.75 34.75 21.10
N ALA A 100 2.41 33.89 20.32
CA ALA A 100 1.80 33.23 19.16
C ALA A 100 0.68 32.27 19.56
N TYR A 101 0.91 31.39 20.55
CA TYR A 101 -0.09 30.41 20.94
C TYR A 101 -1.31 31.05 21.59
N GLU A 102 -1.12 32.03 22.46
CA GLU A 102 -2.22 32.77 23.14
C GLU A 102 -3.04 33.55 22.10
N THR A 103 -2.39 34.23 21.15
CA THR A 103 -3.07 34.93 20.05
C THR A 103 -3.94 33.97 19.23
N LEU A 104 -3.39 32.82 18.82
CA LEU A 104 -4.11 31.84 18.00
C LEU A 104 -5.28 31.21 18.77
N LEU A 105 -5.07 30.86 20.04
CA LEU A 105 -6.12 30.27 20.88
C LEU A 105 -7.27 31.25 21.19
N ALA A 106 -7.01 32.57 21.13
CA ALA A 106 -8.04 33.59 21.29
C ALA A 106 -8.95 33.77 20.07
N LEU A 107 -8.51 33.34 18.87
CA LEU A 107 -9.27 33.51 17.60
C LEU A 107 -10.48 32.58 17.48
N TYR A 108 -10.46 31.44 18.14
CA TYR A 108 -11.53 30.45 18.07
C TYR A 108 -11.54 29.55 19.33
N PRO A 109 -12.71 29.03 19.76
CA PRO A 109 -12.80 28.15 20.92
C PRO A 109 -12.31 26.72 20.56
N PHE A 110 -10.99 26.56 20.45
CA PHE A 110 -10.38 25.26 20.22
C PHE A 110 -10.51 24.36 21.45
N ARG A 111 -10.72 23.05 21.20
CA ARG A 111 -10.82 22.03 22.26
C ARG A 111 -9.45 21.45 22.62
N ALA A 112 -8.50 21.50 21.70
CA ALA A 112 -7.16 20.99 21.89
C ALA A 112 -6.13 21.81 21.10
N LEU A 113 -4.87 21.77 21.55
CA LEU A 113 -3.70 22.31 20.88
C LEU A 113 -2.74 21.16 20.53
N HIS A 114 -2.52 20.91 19.25
CA HIS A 114 -1.51 20.00 18.74
C HIS A 114 -0.30 20.76 18.23
N ILE A 115 0.91 20.35 18.63
CA ILE A 115 2.15 21.04 18.28
C ILE A 115 3.10 20.06 17.61
N GLY A 116 3.28 20.21 16.29
CA GLY A 116 4.30 19.47 15.54
C GLY A 116 5.69 20.05 15.83
N THR A 117 6.60 19.23 16.36
CA THR A 117 7.94 19.69 16.70
C THR A 117 8.99 18.57 16.56
N ARG A 118 10.24 18.95 16.75
CA ARG A 118 11.40 18.05 16.81
C ARG A 118 11.72 17.68 18.26
N PRO A 119 12.21 16.43 18.51
CA PRO A 119 12.61 16.01 19.86
C PRO A 119 13.66 16.91 20.51
N ASP A 120 14.61 17.43 19.72
CA ASP A 120 15.71 18.29 20.17
C ASP A 120 15.33 19.77 20.37
N CYS A 121 14.05 20.13 20.23
CA CYS A 121 13.56 21.51 20.35
C CYS A 121 12.60 21.74 21.54
N LEU A 122 12.79 21.02 22.63
CA LEU A 122 11.97 21.07 23.83
C LEU A 122 12.80 21.55 25.03
N SER A 123 12.83 22.87 25.27
CA SER A 123 13.45 23.43 26.47
C SER A 123 12.60 23.18 27.71
N GLU A 124 13.20 23.17 28.92
CA GLU A 124 12.45 23.04 30.18
C GLU A 124 11.40 24.16 30.37
N ALA A 125 11.74 25.38 29.93
CA ALA A 125 10.81 26.51 29.97
C ALA A 125 9.60 26.30 29.03
N THR A 126 9.83 25.72 27.82
CA THR A 126 8.76 25.35 26.90
C THR A 126 7.88 24.25 27.49
N LEU A 127 8.48 23.21 28.06
CA LEU A 127 7.76 22.10 28.69
C LEU A 127 6.89 22.56 29.85
N ALA A 128 7.43 23.45 30.73
CA ALA A 128 6.66 24.02 31.81
C ALA A 128 5.46 24.83 31.32
N TYR A 129 5.66 25.65 30.29
CA TYR A 129 4.58 26.44 29.68
C TYR A 129 3.50 25.57 29.04
N LEU A 130 3.88 24.54 28.31
CA LEU A 130 2.92 23.62 27.72
C LEU A 130 2.13 22.84 28.78
N SER A 131 2.77 22.48 29.88
CA SER A 131 2.10 21.90 31.06
C SER A 131 1.09 22.84 31.70
N GLU A 132 1.40 24.13 31.79
CA GLU A 132 0.45 25.17 32.25
C GLU A 132 -0.75 25.30 31.29
N LEU A 133 -0.52 25.29 29.98
CA LEU A 133 -1.57 25.31 28.98
C LEU A 133 -2.47 24.06 29.07
N ASN A 134 -1.87 22.90 29.34
CA ASN A 134 -2.58 21.64 29.47
C ASN A 134 -3.59 21.59 30.62
N GLN A 135 -3.52 22.53 31.57
CA GLN A 135 -4.55 22.71 32.62
C GLN A 135 -5.82 23.42 32.11
N LYS A 136 -5.75 24.08 30.94
CA LYS A 136 -6.84 24.87 30.36
C LYS A 136 -7.50 24.21 29.17
N LEU A 137 -6.74 23.51 28.35
CA LEU A 137 -7.18 22.73 27.17
C LEU A 137 -6.21 21.58 26.93
N ASP A 138 -6.64 20.52 26.26
CA ASP A 138 -5.76 19.39 25.96
C ASP A 138 -4.60 19.81 25.05
N VAL A 139 -3.36 19.58 25.50
CA VAL A 139 -2.14 19.82 24.73
C VAL A 139 -1.52 18.50 24.34
N VAL A 140 -1.28 18.34 23.03
CA VAL A 140 -0.62 17.17 22.45
C VAL A 140 0.63 17.60 21.69
N VAL A 141 1.77 16.98 21.99
CA VAL A 141 3.01 17.22 21.25
C VAL A 141 3.21 16.12 20.22
N GLU A 142 3.21 16.49 18.93
CA GLU A 142 3.47 15.58 17.81
C GLU A 142 4.97 15.60 17.46
N LEU A 143 5.70 14.57 17.89
CA LEU A 143 7.15 14.48 17.69
C LEU A 143 7.49 13.87 16.32
N GLY A 144 8.25 14.61 15.55
CA GLY A 144 8.84 14.12 14.31
C GLY A 144 10.03 13.19 14.58
N VAL A 145 9.80 11.98 15.05
CA VAL A 145 10.83 10.97 15.33
C VAL A 145 11.44 10.44 14.03
N GLN A 146 10.62 10.05 13.08
CA GLN A 146 10.89 9.47 11.76
C GLN A 146 11.31 7.99 11.83
N THR A 147 12.29 7.63 12.65
CA THR A 147 12.77 6.28 12.94
C THR A 147 13.53 6.27 14.26
N LEU A 148 13.72 5.12 14.89
CA LEU A 148 14.65 4.93 16.01
C LEU A 148 15.97 4.25 15.59
N HIS A 149 16.29 4.24 14.28
CA HIS A 149 17.53 3.70 13.75
C HIS A 149 18.52 4.83 13.45
N ASP A 150 19.57 4.94 14.26
CA ASP A 150 20.50 6.08 14.22
C ASP A 150 21.20 6.23 12.86
N ALA A 151 21.57 5.14 12.19
CA ALA A 151 22.17 5.20 10.86
C ALA A 151 21.20 5.80 9.82
N SER A 152 19.89 5.52 9.92
CA SER A 152 18.88 6.14 9.06
C SER A 152 18.68 7.63 9.40
N LEU A 153 18.70 8.00 10.69
CA LEU A 153 18.62 9.40 11.13
C LEU A 153 19.79 10.22 10.60
N GLU A 154 21.00 9.66 10.62
CA GLU A 154 22.20 10.27 10.04
C GLU A 154 22.06 10.41 8.52
N LEU A 155 21.66 9.33 7.82
CA LEU A 155 21.47 9.31 6.36
C LEU A 155 20.48 10.37 5.87
N ILE A 156 19.38 10.57 6.60
CA ILE A 156 18.39 11.59 6.25
C ILE A 156 18.70 12.99 6.80
N ASN A 157 19.90 13.18 7.35
CA ASN A 157 20.35 14.44 7.96
C ASN A 157 19.34 14.95 9.02
N ARG A 158 18.94 14.08 9.97
CA ARG A 158 17.90 14.43 10.95
C ARG A 158 18.39 15.41 12.01
N GLY A 159 19.68 15.39 12.34
CA GLY A 159 20.32 16.30 13.31
C GLY A 159 20.10 15.93 14.79
N HIS A 160 19.45 14.81 15.07
CA HIS A 160 19.34 14.19 16.40
C HIS A 160 19.30 12.67 16.25
N ASN A 161 19.55 11.94 17.33
CA ASN A 161 19.55 10.47 17.39
C ASN A 161 18.28 9.92 18.06
N ALA A 162 18.15 8.59 18.11
CA ALA A 162 17.02 7.90 18.73
C ALA A 162 16.90 8.18 20.23
N ALA A 163 18.04 8.24 20.95
CA ALA A 163 18.06 8.52 22.37
C ALA A 163 17.44 9.89 22.70
N CYS A 164 17.67 10.91 21.86
CA CYS A 164 17.05 12.23 21.99
C CYS A 164 15.51 12.14 21.85
N SER A 165 15.01 11.30 20.95
CA SER A 165 13.56 11.09 20.78
C SER A 165 12.94 10.42 22.01
N LEU A 166 13.57 9.40 22.54
CA LEU A 166 13.09 8.69 23.74
C LEU A 166 13.15 9.58 25.00
N ASP A 167 14.21 10.36 25.16
CA ASP A 167 14.30 11.35 26.25
C ASP A 167 13.19 12.41 26.16
N ALA A 168 12.92 12.94 24.96
CA ALA A 168 11.84 13.90 24.74
C ALA A 168 10.46 13.35 25.13
N ILE A 169 10.16 12.09 24.79
CA ILE A 169 8.91 11.42 25.18
C ILE A 169 8.82 11.36 26.71
N LYS A 170 9.88 10.88 27.37
CA LYS A 170 9.93 10.79 28.84
C LYS A 170 9.68 12.15 29.51
N ARG A 171 10.41 13.20 29.10
CA ARG A 171 10.28 14.55 29.64
C ARG A 171 8.89 15.15 29.44
N LEU A 172 8.25 14.89 28.32
CA LEU A 172 6.86 15.31 28.04
C LEU A 172 5.89 14.62 29.01
N HIS A 173 6.02 13.32 29.21
CA HIS A 173 5.18 12.58 30.18
C HIS A 173 5.40 13.04 31.62
N GLU A 174 6.64 13.36 32.02
CA GLU A 174 6.94 13.91 33.35
C GLU A 174 6.21 15.26 33.59
N LYS A 175 5.82 15.96 32.52
CA LYS A 175 5.01 17.21 32.58
C LYS A 175 3.51 16.97 32.36
N GLY A 176 3.06 15.71 32.28
CA GLY A 176 1.65 15.34 32.05
C GLY A 176 1.14 15.62 30.65
N LEU A 177 2.02 15.76 29.67
CA LEU A 177 1.69 16.05 28.28
C LEU A 177 1.56 14.77 27.46
N LYS A 178 0.57 14.72 26.56
CA LYS A 178 0.41 13.63 25.59
C LYS A 178 1.39 13.75 24.44
N VAL A 179 1.89 12.60 23.98
CA VAL A 179 2.91 12.53 22.93
C VAL A 179 2.43 11.65 21.78
N TYR A 180 2.36 12.23 20.59
CA TYR A 180 2.16 11.47 19.36
C TYR A 180 3.47 11.40 18.56
N ALA A 181 3.82 10.21 18.07
CA ALA A 181 5.06 10.00 17.32
C ALA A 181 4.79 9.87 15.83
N HIS A 182 5.63 10.52 15.01
CA HIS A 182 5.62 10.38 13.55
C HIS A 182 6.75 9.44 13.12
N LEU A 183 6.41 8.41 12.31
CA LEU A 183 7.35 7.50 11.69
C LEU A 183 7.26 7.57 10.16
N ILE A 184 8.41 7.44 9.49
CA ILE A 184 8.51 7.25 8.05
C ILE A 184 8.91 5.80 7.80
N ILE A 185 8.08 5.06 7.08
CA ILE A 185 8.36 3.67 6.68
C ILE A 185 8.87 3.68 5.25
N GLY A 186 9.93 2.89 5.00
CA GLY A 186 10.58 2.79 3.70
C GLY A 186 11.76 3.74 3.51
N LEU A 187 12.38 4.24 4.59
CA LEU A 187 13.65 4.97 4.50
C LEU A 187 14.72 4.09 3.84
N PRO A 188 15.66 4.68 3.06
CA PRO A 188 16.69 3.91 2.38
C PRO A 188 17.47 3.00 3.34
N HIS A 189 17.70 1.77 2.92
CA HIS A 189 18.41 0.72 3.67
C HIS A 189 17.71 0.20 4.93
N GLU A 190 16.51 0.68 5.26
CA GLU A 190 15.72 0.10 6.33
C GLU A 190 15.04 -1.20 5.89
N THR A 191 14.86 -2.09 6.85
CA THR A 191 14.21 -3.39 6.70
C THR A 191 12.94 -3.47 7.57
N PRO A 192 12.04 -4.42 7.33
CA PRO A 192 10.89 -4.65 8.20
C PRO A 192 11.25 -4.81 9.69
N ALA A 193 12.40 -5.41 9.99
CA ALA A 193 12.89 -5.57 11.36
C ALA A 193 13.25 -4.22 12.02
N ILE A 194 13.81 -3.27 11.25
CA ILE A 194 14.13 -1.92 11.74
C ILE A 194 12.83 -1.14 12.00
N TRP A 195 11.86 -1.20 11.09
CA TRP A 195 10.56 -0.54 11.28
C TRP A 195 9.85 -1.07 12.52
N LYS A 196 9.82 -2.39 12.69
CA LYS A 196 9.24 -3.06 13.86
C LYS A 196 9.91 -2.60 15.15
N LYS A 197 11.25 -2.59 15.22
CA LYS A 197 12.00 -2.10 16.39
C LYS A 197 11.68 -0.65 16.71
N SER A 198 11.49 0.20 15.69
CA SER A 198 11.12 1.60 15.90
C SER A 198 9.71 1.73 16.50
N VAL A 199 8.74 0.92 16.03
CA VAL A 199 7.38 0.90 16.60
C VAL A 199 7.41 0.39 18.05
N GLU A 200 8.05 -0.76 18.30
CA GLU A 200 8.15 -1.36 19.64
C GLU A 200 8.85 -0.41 20.63
N GLY A 201 9.98 0.21 20.23
CA GLY A 201 10.68 1.17 21.09
C GLY A 201 9.86 2.42 21.41
N LEU A 202 9.01 2.89 20.51
CA LEU A 202 8.09 3.99 20.79
C LEU A 202 6.93 3.56 21.71
N VAL A 203 6.40 2.37 21.52
CA VAL A 203 5.36 1.79 22.39
C VAL A 203 5.91 1.59 23.80
N ASP A 204 7.12 1.07 23.94
CA ASP A 204 7.80 0.89 25.24
C ASP A 204 8.10 2.22 25.93
N ALA A 205 8.36 3.28 25.15
CA ALA A 205 8.50 4.64 25.67
C ALA A 205 7.16 5.29 26.09
N GLY A 206 6.02 4.62 25.80
CA GLY A 206 4.69 4.99 26.27
C GLY A 206 3.98 6.04 25.43
N ILE A 207 4.25 6.15 24.12
CA ILE A 207 3.54 7.11 23.25
C ILE A 207 2.01 7.00 23.35
N ASP A 208 1.31 8.14 23.22
CA ASP A 208 -0.15 8.23 23.27
C ASP A 208 -0.82 8.19 21.91
N GLY A 209 -0.06 8.15 20.82
CA GLY A 209 -0.55 8.05 19.45
C GLY A 209 0.57 7.90 18.44
N ILE A 210 0.25 7.35 17.26
CA ILE A 210 1.25 7.12 16.22
C ILE A 210 0.73 7.55 14.84
N LYS A 211 1.62 8.13 14.04
CA LYS A 211 1.33 8.63 12.69
C LYS A 211 2.32 8.03 11.71
N PHE A 212 1.83 7.22 10.81
CA PHE A 212 2.67 6.59 9.79
C PHE A 212 2.72 7.44 8.51
N HIS A 213 3.91 7.52 7.94
CA HIS A 213 4.18 8.14 6.66
C HIS A 213 4.93 7.13 5.79
N ASN A 214 4.51 6.98 4.54
CA ASN A 214 5.33 6.35 3.52
C ASN A 214 6.40 7.34 3.05
N LEU A 215 7.59 6.85 2.72
CA LEU A 215 8.63 7.71 2.17
C LEU A 215 8.19 8.26 0.81
N HIS A 216 8.30 9.58 0.64
CA HIS A 216 8.11 10.27 -0.64
C HIS A 216 9.40 10.95 -1.09
N VAL A 217 9.76 10.76 -2.34
CA VAL A 217 10.80 11.51 -3.02
C VAL A 217 10.14 12.74 -3.64
N ILE A 218 10.37 13.90 -3.06
CA ILE A 218 9.73 15.17 -3.42
C ILE A 218 10.72 16.03 -4.20
N GLN A 219 10.27 16.74 -5.24
CA GLN A 219 11.08 17.62 -6.05
C GLN A 219 11.85 18.64 -5.18
N ASN A 220 13.03 19.04 -5.68
CA ASN A 220 13.89 20.04 -5.04
C ASN A 220 14.35 19.66 -3.61
N THR A 221 14.34 18.38 -3.24
CA THR A 221 14.90 17.88 -1.98
C THR A 221 16.26 17.20 -2.22
N ALA A 222 17.11 17.17 -1.19
CA ALA A 222 18.37 16.44 -1.25
C ALA A 222 18.16 14.94 -1.54
N LEU A 223 17.08 14.36 -1.03
CA LEU A 223 16.68 12.98 -1.33
C LEU A 223 16.36 12.78 -2.82
N ALA A 224 15.70 13.76 -3.47
CA ALA A 224 15.40 13.69 -4.90
C ALA A 224 16.67 13.69 -5.75
N TYR A 225 17.64 14.53 -5.41
CA TYR A 225 18.94 14.55 -6.09
C TYR A 225 19.72 13.25 -5.88
N ALA A 226 19.71 12.70 -4.67
CA ALA A 226 20.32 11.40 -4.37
C ALA A 226 19.64 10.28 -5.15
N TYR A 227 18.30 10.25 -5.17
CA TYR A 227 17.51 9.27 -5.90
C TYR A 227 17.73 9.32 -7.42
N ALA A 228 17.83 10.52 -8.00
CA ALA A 228 18.10 10.68 -9.42
C ALA A 228 19.51 10.16 -9.81
N LYS A 229 20.49 10.30 -8.90
CA LYS A 229 21.87 9.84 -9.13
C LYS A 229 22.06 8.35 -8.88
N HIS A 230 21.45 7.82 -7.82
CA HIS A 230 21.50 6.43 -7.41
C HIS A 230 20.10 6.00 -6.95
N PRO A 231 19.24 5.52 -7.87
CA PRO A 231 17.92 5.04 -7.53
C PRO A 231 17.97 3.89 -6.50
N PHE A 232 17.08 3.94 -5.52
CA PHE A 232 16.88 2.89 -4.52
C PHE A 232 15.42 2.42 -4.52
N ALA A 233 15.18 1.20 -4.03
CA ALA A 233 13.84 0.64 -3.99
C ALA A 233 12.92 1.46 -3.06
N LEU A 234 11.74 1.80 -3.57
CA LEU A 234 10.66 2.44 -2.82
C LEU A 234 9.49 1.45 -2.73
N LEU A 235 8.77 1.49 -1.62
CA LEU A 235 7.60 0.63 -1.44
C LEU A 235 6.45 1.11 -2.32
N ASN A 236 5.89 0.20 -3.11
CA ASN A 236 4.59 0.42 -3.74
C ASN A 236 3.48 0.36 -2.68
N GLU A 237 2.23 0.69 -3.06
CA GLU A 237 1.10 0.73 -2.13
C GLU A 237 0.82 -0.59 -1.43
N TYR A 238 1.02 -1.72 -2.11
CA TYR A 238 0.78 -3.05 -1.52
C TYR A 238 1.91 -3.48 -0.59
N GLU A 239 3.16 -3.24 -0.97
CA GLU A 239 4.32 -3.51 -0.10
C GLU A 239 4.26 -2.67 1.18
N TYR A 240 3.88 -1.41 1.05
CA TYR A 240 3.69 -0.54 2.20
C TYR A 240 2.50 -0.98 3.05
N ALA A 241 1.40 -1.43 2.43
CA ALA A 241 0.25 -1.96 3.16
C ALA A 241 0.61 -3.19 3.99
N GLU A 242 1.38 -4.14 3.40
CA GLU A 242 1.85 -5.33 4.13
C GLU A 242 2.72 -4.94 5.34
N ALA A 243 3.68 -4.03 5.12
CA ALA A 243 4.52 -3.52 6.20
C ALA A 243 3.68 -2.88 7.31
N LEU A 244 2.73 -2.02 6.92
CA LEU A 244 1.89 -1.29 7.87
C LEU A 244 0.95 -2.21 8.65
N ILE A 245 0.33 -3.21 8.01
CA ILE A 245 -0.52 -4.21 8.68
C ILE A 245 0.28 -4.95 9.74
N GLU A 246 1.51 -5.39 9.42
CA GLU A 246 2.36 -6.05 10.40
C GLU A 246 2.74 -5.11 11.55
N LEU A 247 3.08 -3.85 11.27
CA LEU A 247 3.41 -2.86 12.30
C LEU A 247 2.22 -2.56 13.22
N LEU A 248 1.00 -2.47 12.69
CA LEU A 248 -0.22 -2.24 13.47
C LEU A 248 -0.46 -3.36 14.50
N ARG A 249 -0.03 -4.59 14.24
CA ARG A 249 -0.11 -5.71 15.18
C ARG A 249 0.73 -5.47 16.45
N HIS A 250 1.80 -4.66 16.33
CA HIS A 250 2.71 -4.30 17.42
C HIS A 250 2.36 -2.98 18.12
N VAL A 251 1.25 -2.32 17.75
CA VAL A 251 0.75 -1.12 18.42
C VAL A 251 -0.42 -1.49 19.33
N PRO A 252 -0.39 -1.22 20.65
CA PRO A 252 -1.49 -1.47 21.57
C PRO A 252 -2.83 -0.94 21.05
N SER A 253 -3.92 -1.68 21.28
CA SER A 253 -5.26 -1.37 20.73
C SER A 253 -5.87 -0.06 21.23
N ASN A 254 -5.36 0.49 22.33
CA ASN A 254 -5.76 1.77 22.92
C ASN A 254 -4.98 2.97 22.37
N ILE A 255 -3.91 2.77 21.59
CA ILE A 255 -3.12 3.85 20.98
C ILE A 255 -3.74 4.24 19.63
N PRO A 256 -4.24 5.48 19.45
CA PRO A 256 -4.85 5.91 18.20
C PRO A 256 -3.86 6.02 17.06
N ILE A 257 -4.31 5.58 15.88
CA ILE A 257 -3.59 5.73 14.61
C ILE A 257 -4.03 7.03 13.95
N LEU A 258 -3.15 8.01 13.91
CA LEU A 258 -3.46 9.35 13.40
C LEU A 258 -3.56 9.37 11.89
N ARG A 259 -2.71 8.58 11.24
CA ARG A 259 -2.58 8.51 9.79
C ARG A 259 -1.93 7.19 9.39
N LEU A 260 -2.41 6.61 8.31
CA LEU A 260 -1.84 5.39 7.72
C LEU A 260 -0.80 5.68 6.62
N ALA A 261 -1.00 6.74 5.84
CA ALA A 261 -0.10 7.14 4.76
C ALA A 261 -0.12 8.65 4.56
N THR A 262 0.98 9.21 4.06
CA THR A 262 1.05 10.63 3.68
C THR A 262 0.46 10.86 2.30
N ASP A 263 0.29 12.14 1.95
CA ASP A 263 -0.20 12.59 0.67
C ASP A 263 0.66 13.78 0.21
N THR A 264 1.12 13.76 -1.02
CA THR A 264 1.94 14.82 -1.61
C THR A 264 1.32 15.23 -2.95
N PRO A 265 1.22 16.53 -3.26
CA PRO A 265 0.71 16.96 -4.55
C PRO A 265 1.45 16.30 -5.71
N THR A 266 0.70 15.83 -6.72
CA THR A 266 1.26 15.06 -7.85
C THR A 266 2.35 15.80 -8.62
N HIS A 267 2.27 17.12 -8.66
CA HIS A 267 3.28 17.95 -9.33
C HIS A 267 4.59 18.08 -8.55
N GLU A 268 4.60 17.78 -7.25
CA GLU A 268 5.79 17.77 -6.39
C GLU A 268 6.39 16.37 -6.23
N LEU A 269 5.55 15.33 -6.36
CA LEU A 269 5.93 13.94 -6.12
C LEU A 269 6.69 13.34 -7.31
N ILE A 270 7.94 12.93 -7.08
CA ILE A 270 8.73 12.16 -8.05
C ILE A 270 8.38 10.67 -7.93
N ALA A 271 8.46 10.10 -6.71
CA ALA A 271 8.22 8.68 -6.43
C ALA A 271 7.90 8.43 -4.94
N PRO A 272 7.25 7.32 -4.58
CA PRO A 272 6.56 6.39 -5.47
C PRO A 272 5.24 7.02 -5.98
N LYS A 273 4.85 6.68 -7.19
CA LYS A 273 3.52 7.08 -7.71
C LYS A 273 2.55 5.93 -7.49
N TRP A 274 1.79 6.04 -6.42
CA TRP A 274 0.73 5.09 -6.11
C TRP A 274 -0.51 5.40 -6.93
N HIS A 275 -1.24 4.34 -7.29
CA HIS A 275 -2.48 4.45 -8.07
C HIS A 275 -3.72 4.47 -7.16
N MET A 276 -3.57 3.95 -5.95
CA MET A 276 -4.64 3.89 -4.97
C MET A 276 -4.79 5.23 -4.24
N PRO A 277 -5.93 5.95 -4.40
CA PRO A 277 -6.21 7.15 -3.62
C PRO A 277 -6.21 6.87 -2.12
N LYS A 278 -5.82 7.85 -1.32
CA LYS A 278 -5.66 7.72 0.14
C LYS A 278 -6.88 7.12 0.86
N GLY A 279 -8.09 7.46 0.44
CA GLY A 279 -9.31 6.91 1.04
C GLY A 279 -9.48 5.42 0.74
N GLN A 280 -9.16 4.99 -0.47
CA GLN A 280 -9.18 3.59 -0.88
C GLN A 280 -8.06 2.80 -0.20
N PHE A 281 -6.86 3.39 -0.07
CA PHE A 281 -5.77 2.77 0.66
C PHE A 281 -6.16 2.44 2.11
N GLY A 282 -6.83 3.38 2.81
CA GLY A 282 -7.33 3.13 4.17
C GLY A 282 -8.37 2.01 4.23
N GLU A 283 -9.27 1.95 3.23
CA GLU A 283 -10.24 0.86 3.14
C GLU A 283 -9.59 -0.48 2.80
N TYR A 284 -8.62 -0.50 1.87
CA TYR A 284 -7.83 -1.69 1.54
C TYR A 284 -7.14 -2.28 2.77
N ILE A 285 -6.48 -1.44 3.60
CA ILE A 285 -5.88 -1.87 4.88
C ILE A 285 -6.94 -2.50 5.77
N ALA A 286 -8.08 -1.82 5.95
CA ALA A 286 -9.13 -2.30 6.85
C ALA A 286 -9.76 -3.61 6.37
N GLN A 287 -10.01 -3.77 5.09
CA GLN A 287 -10.54 -4.99 4.48
C GLN A 287 -9.54 -6.14 4.58
N THR A 288 -8.27 -5.90 4.23
CA THR A 288 -7.21 -6.91 4.32
C THR A 288 -7.02 -7.41 5.75
N MET A 289 -7.00 -6.50 6.74
CA MET A 289 -6.92 -6.89 8.15
C MET A 289 -8.14 -7.71 8.59
N ARG A 290 -9.36 -7.32 8.21
CA ARG A 290 -10.58 -8.11 8.53
C ARG A 290 -10.54 -9.48 7.87
N TYR A 291 -10.19 -9.54 6.60
CA TYR A 291 -10.08 -10.79 5.85
C TYR A 291 -9.12 -11.77 6.51
N ARG A 292 -7.96 -11.26 6.94
CA ARG A 292 -6.92 -12.07 7.63
C ARG A 292 -7.21 -12.30 9.11
N GLY A 293 -8.26 -11.70 9.67
CA GLY A 293 -8.56 -11.75 11.11
C GLY A 293 -7.56 -11.04 11.99
N ILE A 294 -6.78 -10.10 11.40
CA ILE A 294 -5.75 -9.31 12.07
C ILE A 294 -6.39 -8.08 12.72
N ARG A 295 -5.91 -7.71 13.90
CA ARG A 295 -6.29 -6.49 14.61
C ARG A 295 -5.07 -5.78 15.13
N GLN A 296 -5.19 -4.48 15.35
CA GLN A 296 -4.20 -3.70 16.07
C GLN A 296 -3.93 -4.33 17.43
N GLY A 297 -2.64 -4.54 17.76
CA GLY A 297 -2.18 -5.06 19.04
C GLY A 297 -2.23 -6.57 19.19
N ASP A 298 -2.69 -7.33 18.18
CA ASP A 298 -2.84 -8.78 18.32
C ASP A 298 -1.52 -9.54 18.47
N ALA A 299 -0.40 -8.98 18.01
CA ALA A 299 0.92 -9.55 18.26
C ALA A 299 1.38 -9.39 19.71
N LEU A 300 0.86 -8.38 20.43
CA LEU A 300 1.21 -8.11 21.83
C LEU A 300 0.39 -8.94 22.81
N GLU A 301 -0.82 -9.34 22.40
CA GLU A 301 -1.74 -10.09 23.27
C GLU A 301 -1.31 -11.56 23.46
N GLN A 302 -0.18 -12.01 22.88
CA GLN A 302 0.27 -13.42 22.85
C GLN A 302 -0.90 -14.40 22.56
N ARG A 303 -1.89 -13.95 21.82
CA ARG A 303 -2.87 -14.88 21.31
C ARG A 303 -2.07 -15.84 20.45
N ALA A 304 -1.93 -17.08 20.96
CA ALA A 304 -1.68 -18.21 20.09
C ALA A 304 -2.43 -17.88 18.79
N GLU A 305 -1.70 -17.76 17.67
CA GLU A 305 -2.29 -17.54 16.37
C GLU A 305 -3.40 -18.59 16.22
N THR A 306 -4.61 -18.23 16.60
CA THR A 306 -5.72 -18.73 15.88
C THR A 306 -5.55 -18.07 14.51
N LEU A 307 -4.67 -18.64 13.69
CA LEU A 307 -4.91 -18.72 12.28
C LEU A 307 -6.39 -19.01 12.21
N LYS A 308 -7.23 -18.04 11.89
CA LYS A 308 -8.59 -18.34 11.43
C LYS A 308 -8.34 -19.46 10.47
N THR A 309 -8.84 -20.64 10.82
CA THR A 309 -8.62 -21.84 10.02
C THR A 309 -9.11 -21.44 8.65
N LEU A 310 -8.17 -21.18 7.73
CA LEU A 310 -8.49 -20.88 6.35
C LEU A 310 -9.48 -21.95 5.94
N LYS A 311 -10.68 -21.56 5.50
CA LYS A 311 -11.69 -22.52 5.09
C LYS A 311 -11.17 -23.23 3.85
N LYS A 312 -10.32 -24.23 4.11
CA LYS A 312 -9.69 -25.06 3.07
C LYS A 312 -10.61 -26.19 2.68
N VAL A 313 -10.59 -26.52 1.41
CA VAL A 313 -11.34 -27.63 0.83
C VAL A 313 -10.40 -28.46 -0.03
N ALA A 314 -10.44 -29.77 0.15
CA ALA A 314 -9.80 -30.70 -0.79
C ALA A 314 -10.65 -30.80 -2.04
N LEU A 315 -10.02 -30.75 -3.20
CA LEU A 315 -10.64 -30.84 -4.51
C LEU A 315 -10.57 -32.29 -5.06
N GLU A 316 -11.32 -32.57 -6.13
CA GLU A 316 -11.45 -33.93 -6.69
C GLU A 316 -10.13 -34.51 -7.21
N ASP A 317 -9.19 -33.67 -7.63
CA ASP A 317 -7.86 -34.06 -8.09
C ASP A 317 -6.82 -34.20 -6.97
N GLY A 318 -7.23 -34.07 -5.71
CA GLY A 318 -6.36 -34.12 -4.55
C GLY A 318 -5.66 -32.81 -4.20
N SER A 319 -5.82 -31.78 -5.01
CA SER A 319 -5.33 -30.43 -4.67
C SER A 319 -6.18 -29.78 -3.57
N VAL A 320 -5.74 -28.63 -3.07
CA VAL A 320 -6.42 -27.91 -1.99
C VAL A 320 -6.69 -26.49 -2.46
N THR A 321 -7.90 -26.00 -2.18
CA THR A 321 -8.26 -24.59 -2.39
C THR A 321 -8.72 -23.95 -1.09
N ILE A 322 -8.81 -22.63 -1.08
CA ILE A 322 -9.33 -21.84 0.05
C ILE A 322 -10.48 -20.95 -0.39
N TRP A 323 -11.36 -20.68 0.55
CA TRP A 323 -12.45 -19.72 0.40
C TRP A 323 -11.92 -18.30 0.56
N ASN A 324 -12.24 -17.42 -0.37
CA ASN A 324 -11.96 -16.00 -0.26
C ASN A 324 -13.20 -15.25 0.25
N GLU A 325 -13.11 -14.71 1.48
CA GLU A 325 -14.24 -13.99 2.10
C GLU A 325 -14.56 -12.65 1.43
N LEU A 326 -13.60 -12.06 0.71
CA LEU A 326 -13.81 -10.80 0.00
C LEU A 326 -14.66 -11.02 -1.27
N TYR A 327 -14.36 -12.09 -1.99
CA TYR A 327 -15.01 -12.41 -3.26
C TYR A 327 -16.14 -13.42 -3.13
N HIS A 328 -16.36 -14.01 -1.93
CA HIS A 328 -17.36 -15.02 -1.65
C HIS A 328 -17.30 -16.24 -2.56
N ASP A 329 -16.07 -16.70 -2.89
CA ASP A 329 -15.85 -17.89 -3.70
C ASP A 329 -14.52 -18.58 -3.40
N TYR A 330 -14.32 -19.77 -4.00
CA TYR A 330 -13.07 -20.52 -3.94
C TYR A 330 -12.12 -20.10 -5.06
N TYR A 331 -10.80 -20.21 -4.82
CA TYR A 331 -9.79 -19.88 -5.83
C TYR A 331 -9.80 -20.83 -7.05
N HIS A 332 -10.31 -22.05 -6.91
CA HIS A 332 -10.24 -23.06 -7.96
C HIS A 332 -11.54 -23.85 -8.08
N PRO A 333 -11.84 -24.43 -9.26
CA PRO A 333 -13.02 -25.24 -9.49
C PRO A 333 -12.99 -26.55 -8.69
N LYS A 334 -14.13 -27.17 -8.48
CA LYS A 334 -14.26 -28.42 -7.71
C LYS A 334 -13.47 -29.59 -8.31
N SER A 335 -13.37 -29.64 -9.63
CA SER A 335 -12.63 -30.67 -10.37
C SER A 335 -11.14 -30.70 -10.05
N GLY A 336 -10.56 -29.57 -9.62
CA GLY A 336 -9.19 -29.52 -9.15
C GLY A 336 -8.36 -28.37 -9.66
N ALA A 337 -7.45 -27.88 -8.82
CA ALA A 337 -6.52 -26.82 -9.16
C ALA A 337 -5.38 -27.31 -10.08
N TYR A 338 -4.83 -28.50 -9.84
CA TYR A 338 -3.86 -29.12 -10.75
C TYR A 338 -4.49 -29.42 -12.11
N LYS A 339 -5.73 -29.93 -12.11
CA LYS A 339 -6.46 -30.22 -13.33
C LYS A 339 -6.68 -28.95 -14.15
N GLN A 340 -7.13 -27.86 -13.54
CA GLN A 340 -7.29 -26.59 -14.22
C GLN A 340 -5.97 -26.08 -14.79
N ALA A 341 -4.90 -26.08 -14.00
CA ALA A 341 -3.58 -25.63 -14.42
C ALA A 341 -3.06 -26.44 -15.63
N ASN A 342 -3.23 -27.76 -15.61
CA ASN A 342 -2.83 -28.62 -16.74
C ASN A 342 -3.73 -28.42 -17.97
N GLU A 343 -5.04 -28.66 -17.85
CA GLU A 343 -5.95 -28.74 -18.99
C GLU A 343 -6.21 -27.38 -19.66
N LEU A 344 -6.29 -26.28 -18.86
CA LEU A 344 -6.53 -24.96 -19.42
C LEU A 344 -5.22 -24.22 -19.72
N PHE A 345 -4.33 -24.09 -18.74
CA PHE A 345 -3.19 -23.21 -18.91
C PHE A 345 -2.01 -23.86 -19.63
N VAL A 346 -1.54 -25.01 -19.17
CA VAL A 346 -0.34 -25.65 -19.73
C VAL A 346 -0.62 -26.30 -21.10
N ASP A 347 -1.68 -27.11 -21.22
CA ASP A 347 -1.96 -27.82 -22.48
C ASP A 347 -2.41 -26.84 -23.57
N LYS A 348 -3.33 -25.91 -23.28
CA LYS A 348 -3.86 -24.99 -24.30
C LYS A 348 -2.86 -23.92 -24.73
N SER A 349 -1.89 -23.58 -23.90
CA SER A 349 -0.80 -22.72 -24.33
C SER A 349 0.25 -23.40 -25.23
N GLY A 350 0.21 -24.71 -25.33
CA GLY A 350 1.22 -25.49 -26.05
C GLY A 350 2.61 -25.38 -25.38
N LEU A 351 2.67 -25.12 -24.08
CA LEU A 351 3.91 -24.89 -23.35
C LEU A 351 4.92 -26.04 -23.53
N LYS A 352 4.44 -27.28 -23.51
CA LYS A 352 5.26 -28.49 -23.74
C LYS A 352 6.00 -28.46 -25.08
N GLU A 353 5.32 -28.12 -26.16
CA GLU A 353 5.93 -28.09 -27.49
C GLU A 353 6.83 -26.85 -27.68
N ARG A 354 6.54 -25.77 -26.99
CA ARG A 354 7.41 -24.58 -26.96
C ARG A 354 8.73 -24.89 -26.25
N LEU A 355 8.70 -25.50 -25.07
CA LEU A 355 9.88 -25.89 -24.29
C LEU A 355 10.77 -26.91 -25.01
N LYS A 356 10.21 -27.78 -25.86
CA LYS A 356 11.02 -28.67 -26.72
C LYS A 356 11.77 -27.93 -27.83
N LYS A 357 11.34 -26.73 -28.21
CA LYS A 357 11.95 -25.91 -29.26
C LYS A 357 12.99 -24.95 -28.75
N GLY A 358 12.89 -24.51 -27.49
CA GLY A 358 13.81 -23.56 -26.88
C GLY A 358 13.27 -22.95 -25.58
N ASP A 359 13.98 -21.99 -25.06
CA ASP A 359 13.59 -21.27 -23.83
C ASP A 359 12.28 -20.51 -24.01
N VAL A 360 11.45 -20.49 -22.97
CA VAL A 360 10.10 -19.89 -22.98
C VAL A 360 10.01 -18.80 -21.92
N LYS A 361 9.45 -17.64 -22.31
CA LYS A 361 9.07 -16.57 -21.40
C LYS A 361 7.55 -16.60 -21.16
N LEU A 362 7.15 -16.75 -19.91
CA LEU A 362 5.77 -16.82 -19.44
C LEU A 362 5.47 -15.62 -18.54
N LEU A 363 4.35 -14.94 -18.79
CA LEU A 363 3.78 -13.96 -17.86
C LEU A 363 2.52 -14.56 -17.24
N GLU A 364 2.44 -14.60 -15.90
CA GLU A 364 1.22 -14.97 -15.19
C GLU A 364 0.67 -13.77 -14.42
N ILE A 365 -0.61 -13.46 -14.63
CA ILE A 365 -1.34 -12.38 -13.96
C ILE A 365 -2.51 -12.99 -13.19
N GLY A 366 -2.50 -12.75 -11.85
CA GLY A 366 -3.41 -13.45 -10.93
C GLY A 366 -2.82 -14.80 -10.51
N PHE A 367 -1.77 -14.74 -9.68
CA PHE A 367 -1.04 -15.94 -9.24
C PHE A 367 -1.83 -16.82 -8.29
N GLY A 368 -2.62 -16.18 -7.41
CA GLY A 368 -3.42 -16.88 -6.41
C GLY A 368 -2.56 -17.81 -5.54
N MET A 369 -2.91 -19.09 -5.53
CA MET A 369 -2.18 -20.13 -4.79
C MET A 369 -0.98 -20.73 -5.57
N GLY A 370 -0.71 -20.27 -6.79
CA GLY A 370 0.47 -20.60 -7.57
C GLY A 370 0.44 -21.94 -8.33
N TYR A 371 -0.73 -22.52 -8.54
CA TYR A 371 -0.85 -23.82 -9.21
C TYR A 371 -0.42 -23.78 -10.67
N ASN A 372 -0.77 -22.74 -11.42
CA ASN A 372 -0.44 -22.64 -12.85
C ASN A 372 1.08 -22.58 -13.07
N THR A 373 1.77 -21.68 -12.36
CA THR A 373 3.23 -21.61 -12.40
C THR A 373 3.88 -22.89 -11.89
N TYR A 374 3.36 -23.51 -10.81
CA TYR A 374 3.92 -24.75 -10.30
C TYR A 374 3.86 -25.87 -11.34
N VAL A 375 2.72 -26.08 -11.99
CA VAL A 375 2.56 -27.12 -13.03
C VAL A 375 3.46 -26.84 -14.24
N ALA A 376 3.59 -25.56 -14.64
CA ALA A 376 4.50 -25.17 -15.71
C ALA A 376 5.98 -25.45 -15.34
N LEU A 377 6.38 -25.19 -14.11
CA LEU A 377 7.70 -25.49 -13.55
C LEU A 377 7.97 -27.00 -13.54
N GLU A 378 7.04 -27.79 -13.02
CA GLU A 378 7.15 -29.26 -13.01
C GLU A 378 7.32 -29.84 -14.44
N LEU A 379 6.57 -29.31 -15.39
CA LEU A 379 6.74 -29.69 -16.80
C LEU A 379 8.13 -29.35 -17.33
N ALA A 380 8.66 -28.17 -17.06
CA ALA A 380 10.01 -27.76 -17.49
C ALA A 380 11.09 -28.66 -16.88
N GLN A 381 10.97 -29.03 -15.62
CA GLN A 381 11.88 -29.98 -14.95
C GLN A 381 11.80 -31.38 -15.54
N ILE A 382 10.58 -31.87 -15.83
CA ILE A 382 10.38 -33.22 -16.46
C ILE A 382 10.99 -33.26 -17.85
N LEU A 383 10.81 -32.21 -18.65
CA LEU A 383 11.36 -32.16 -20.00
C LEU A 383 12.88 -32.01 -20.00
N ALA A 384 13.41 -31.21 -19.11
CA ALA A 384 14.84 -30.93 -18.94
C ALA A 384 15.57 -30.55 -20.25
N THR A 385 14.87 -29.86 -21.16
CA THR A 385 15.39 -29.54 -22.50
C THR A 385 15.75 -28.06 -22.64
N SER A 386 14.95 -27.18 -22.05
CA SER A 386 15.04 -25.73 -22.18
C SER A 386 14.62 -25.07 -20.90
N ARG A 387 14.88 -23.76 -20.77
CA ARG A 387 14.60 -23.01 -19.58
C ARG A 387 13.27 -22.27 -19.68
N LEU A 388 12.51 -22.26 -18.57
CA LEU A 388 11.27 -21.51 -18.40
C LEU A 388 11.53 -20.29 -17.52
N TYR A 389 11.30 -19.09 -18.06
CA TYR A 389 11.35 -17.83 -17.34
C TYR A 389 9.93 -17.34 -17.08
N VAL A 390 9.56 -17.15 -15.82
CA VAL A 390 8.22 -16.74 -15.41
C VAL A 390 8.26 -15.43 -14.68
N ASN A 391 7.52 -14.44 -15.16
CA ASN A 391 7.17 -13.26 -14.38
C ASN A 391 5.75 -13.42 -13.86
N VAL A 392 5.59 -13.30 -12.56
CA VAL A 392 4.31 -13.43 -11.87
C VAL A 392 3.89 -12.09 -11.31
N ILE A 393 2.65 -11.68 -11.56
CA ILE A 393 2.07 -10.45 -11.01
C ILE A 393 0.89 -10.82 -10.11
N ASP A 394 0.98 -10.44 -8.84
CA ASP A 394 -0.13 -10.49 -7.89
C ASP A 394 0.04 -9.44 -6.81
N HIS A 395 -1.05 -9.00 -6.21
CA HIS A 395 -1.05 -8.01 -5.15
C HIS A 395 -1.11 -8.62 -3.74
N ASP A 396 -1.50 -9.90 -3.59
CA ASP A 396 -1.58 -10.59 -2.30
C ASP A 396 -0.40 -11.52 -2.02
N ARG A 397 0.75 -10.94 -1.66
CA ARG A 397 1.94 -11.70 -1.25
C ARG A 397 1.68 -12.65 -0.07
N MET A 398 0.78 -12.27 0.86
CA MET A 398 0.51 -13.11 2.03
C MET A 398 -0.19 -14.42 1.68
N LEU A 399 -0.92 -14.45 0.56
CA LEU A 399 -1.54 -15.67 0.06
C LEU A 399 -0.49 -16.75 -0.23
N LEU A 400 0.73 -16.39 -0.67
CA LEU A 400 1.83 -17.35 -0.89
C LEU A 400 2.16 -18.09 0.41
N ARG A 401 2.35 -17.35 1.50
CA ARG A 401 2.65 -17.93 2.82
C ARG A 401 1.51 -18.79 3.35
N GLN A 402 0.27 -18.33 3.21
CA GLN A 402 -0.92 -19.09 3.62
C GLN A 402 -1.05 -20.37 2.82
N SER A 403 -0.84 -20.32 1.51
CA SER A 403 -0.87 -21.48 0.62
C SER A 403 0.22 -22.50 0.95
N ALA A 404 1.43 -22.04 1.27
CA ALA A 404 2.54 -22.91 1.67
C ALA A 404 2.26 -23.75 2.93
N HIS A 405 1.36 -23.28 3.83
CA HIS A 405 0.98 -24.03 5.02
C HIS A 405 -0.06 -25.13 4.76
N ILE A 406 -0.76 -25.09 3.64
CA ILE A 406 -1.87 -26.03 3.38
C ILE A 406 -1.66 -26.93 2.16
N ILE A 407 -0.81 -26.55 1.22
CA ILE A 407 -0.48 -27.35 0.05
C ILE A 407 0.42 -28.51 0.45
N PRO A 408 0.08 -29.76 0.07
CA PRO A 408 0.86 -30.92 0.50
C PRO A 408 2.13 -31.16 -0.32
N ASN A 409 2.27 -30.53 -1.52
CA ASN A 409 3.38 -30.77 -2.41
C ASN A 409 4.63 -29.97 -1.97
N ALA A 410 5.73 -30.68 -1.66
CA ALA A 410 6.95 -30.07 -1.14
C ALA A 410 7.65 -29.11 -2.12
N LEU A 411 7.65 -29.41 -3.43
CA LEU A 411 8.27 -28.54 -4.43
C LEU A 411 7.46 -27.25 -4.60
N HIS A 412 6.12 -27.36 -4.65
CA HIS A 412 5.23 -26.21 -4.69
C HIS A 412 5.43 -25.31 -3.47
N VAL A 413 5.49 -25.89 -2.26
CA VAL A 413 5.77 -25.16 -1.01
C VAL A 413 7.14 -24.48 -1.06
N THR A 414 8.17 -25.13 -1.59
CA THR A 414 9.50 -24.55 -1.75
C THR A 414 9.47 -23.31 -2.63
N MET A 415 8.80 -23.39 -3.78
CA MET A 415 8.61 -22.25 -4.68
C MET A 415 7.88 -21.09 -3.96
N LEU A 416 6.74 -21.36 -3.32
CA LEU A 416 5.96 -20.34 -2.62
C LEU A 416 6.76 -19.63 -1.52
N ASN A 417 7.52 -20.38 -0.73
CA ASN A 417 8.37 -19.80 0.31
C ASN A 417 9.48 -18.91 -0.28
N ALA A 418 10.15 -19.37 -1.34
CA ALA A 418 11.18 -18.57 -2.02
C ALA A 418 10.60 -17.27 -2.61
N LEU A 419 9.43 -17.33 -3.25
CA LEU A 419 8.73 -16.14 -3.76
C LEU A 419 8.27 -15.22 -2.63
N PHE A 420 7.84 -15.78 -1.50
CA PHE A 420 7.47 -14.98 -0.34
C PHE A 420 8.68 -14.26 0.27
N GLU A 421 9.81 -14.94 0.48
CA GLU A 421 10.97 -14.36 1.18
C GLU A 421 11.81 -13.48 0.23
N ALA A 422 12.15 -13.99 -0.96
CA ALA A 422 13.10 -13.38 -1.88
C ALA A 422 12.47 -12.77 -3.15
N LYS A 423 11.15 -12.90 -3.36
CA LYS A 423 10.44 -12.56 -4.60
C LYS A 423 11.00 -13.29 -5.84
N ARG A 424 11.79 -14.33 -5.64
CA ARG A 424 12.42 -15.10 -6.70
C ARG A 424 12.57 -16.55 -6.29
N TYR A 425 12.30 -17.44 -7.26
CA TYR A 425 12.65 -18.86 -7.20
C TYR A 425 13.47 -19.23 -8.43
N GLU A 426 14.50 -20.04 -8.26
CA GLU A 426 15.37 -20.46 -9.35
C GLU A 426 15.86 -21.90 -9.14
N ASP A 427 15.85 -22.69 -10.21
CA ASP A 427 16.48 -24.00 -10.31
C ASP A 427 17.19 -24.17 -11.68
N ALA A 428 17.59 -25.39 -12.03
CA ALA A 428 18.33 -25.65 -13.28
C ALA A 428 17.52 -25.30 -14.55
N PHE A 429 16.20 -25.43 -14.52
CA PHE A 429 15.32 -25.30 -15.69
C PHE A 429 14.29 -24.17 -15.56
N THR A 430 14.20 -23.53 -14.41
CA THR A 430 13.20 -22.48 -14.18
C THR A 430 13.76 -21.28 -13.45
N SER A 431 13.22 -20.11 -13.77
CA SER A 431 13.43 -18.87 -13.01
C SER A 431 12.07 -18.18 -12.89
N VAL A 432 11.61 -17.94 -11.67
CA VAL A 432 10.32 -17.28 -11.37
C VAL A 432 10.58 -16.00 -10.59
N GLU A 433 10.06 -14.88 -11.08
CA GLU A 433 10.10 -13.59 -10.39
C GLU A 433 8.69 -13.14 -10.03
N PHE A 434 8.50 -12.70 -8.78
CA PHE A 434 7.22 -12.25 -8.24
C PHE A 434 7.18 -10.73 -8.10
N LEU A 435 6.31 -10.09 -8.89
CA LEU A 435 6.02 -8.67 -8.81
C LEU A 435 4.78 -8.45 -7.93
N ASN A 436 5.00 -8.00 -6.70
CA ASN A 436 3.91 -7.66 -5.79
C ASN A 436 3.39 -6.26 -6.13
N ALA A 437 2.45 -6.17 -7.07
CA ALA A 437 1.93 -4.91 -7.58
C ALA A 437 0.53 -5.09 -8.20
N GLU A 438 -0.16 -3.97 -8.41
CA GLU A 438 -1.37 -3.93 -9.22
C GLU A 438 -1.04 -4.22 -10.69
N ALA A 439 -1.80 -5.14 -11.32
CA ALA A 439 -1.42 -5.70 -12.60
C ALA A 439 -1.37 -4.67 -13.74
N ARG A 440 -2.32 -3.73 -13.81
CA ARG A 440 -2.36 -2.68 -14.86
C ARG A 440 -1.13 -1.77 -14.81
N TYR A 441 -0.57 -1.58 -13.62
CA TYR A 441 0.68 -0.84 -13.45
C TYR A 441 1.88 -1.73 -13.75
N ALA A 442 1.93 -2.94 -13.18
CA ALA A 442 3.07 -3.83 -13.34
C ALA A 442 3.39 -4.14 -14.80
N ILE A 443 2.36 -4.35 -15.64
CA ILE A 443 2.55 -4.61 -17.07
C ILE A 443 3.19 -3.44 -17.83
N THR A 444 3.09 -2.21 -17.33
CA THR A 444 3.75 -1.04 -17.94
C THR A 444 5.25 -0.98 -17.67
N LEU A 445 5.74 -1.77 -16.72
CA LEU A 445 7.16 -1.88 -16.36
C LEU A 445 7.87 -3.02 -17.10
N LEU A 446 7.13 -3.81 -17.88
CA LEU A 446 7.65 -4.94 -18.63
C LEU A 446 7.96 -4.52 -20.07
N ASP A 447 9.21 -4.67 -20.48
CA ASP A 447 9.70 -4.22 -21.80
C ASP A 447 9.89 -5.38 -22.79
N GLU A 448 9.90 -6.63 -22.31
CA GLU A 448 10.21 -7.79 -23.15
C GLU A 448 8.95 -8.60 -23.50
N PRO A 449 8.82 -9.07 -24.74
CA PRO A 449 7.66 -9.86 -25.15
C PRO A 449 7.72 -11.31 -24.65
N TYR A 450 6.54 -11.87 -24.35
CA TYR A 450 6.32 -13.21 -23.83
C TYR A 450 5.84 -14.19 -24.90
N ASP A 451 6.23 -15.46 -24.76
CA ASP A 451 5.73 -16.57 -25.57
C ASP A 451 4.32 -16.96 -25.15
N VAL A 452 4.05 -16.87 -23.84
CA VAL A 452 2.80 -17.27 -23.23
C VAL A 452 2.38 -16.24 -22.17
N ILE A 453 1.08 -15.92 -22.15
CA ILE A 453 0.47 -15.14 -21.07
C ILE A 453 -0.64 -15.97 -20.43
N PHE A 454 -0.56 -16.19 -19.12
CA PHE A 454 -1.65 -16.72 -18.30
C PHE A 454 -2.36 -15.56 -17.64
N LEU A 455 -3.67 -15.45 -17.84
CA LEU A 455 -4.52 -14.45 -17.22
C LEU A 455 -5.58 -15.18 -16.39
N ASP A 456 -5.36 -15.21 -15.08
CA ASP A 456 -6.21 -15.93 -14.13
C ASP A 456 -6.82 -14.95 -13.10
N PRO A 457 -7.70 -14.02 -13.55
CA PRO A 457 -8.32 -13.06 -12.67
C PRO A 457 -9.28 -13.77 -11.72
N PHE A 458 -9.12 -13.54 -10.44
CA PHE A 458 -10.05 -14.05 -9.45
C PHE A 458 -11.46 -13.47 -9.69
N LEU A 459 -12.43 -14.35 -9.96
CA LEU A 459 -13.82 -14.02 -10.30
C LEU A 459 -13.99 -12.75 -11.14
N GLU A 460 -14.24 -12.94 -12.40
CA GLU A 460 -14.45 -11.87 -13.40
C GLU A 460 -15.46 -10.81 -12.96
N SER A 461 -16.53 -11.23 -12.27
CA SER A 461 -17.56 -10.34 -11.74
C SER A 461 -17.03 -9.32 -10.74
N ASN A 462 -15.93 -9.62 -10.06
CA ASN A 462 -15.38 -8.80 -8.99
C ASN A 462 -14.03 -8.17 -9.36
N ASN A 463 -13.50 -8.49 -10.55
CA ASN A 463 -12.20 -7.99 -11.02
C ASN A 463 -12.23 -7.48 -12.46
N ALA A 464 -13.25 -6.67 -12.78
CA ALA A 464 -13.45 -6.12 -14.12
C ALA A 464 -12.27 -5.27 -14.63
N SER A 465 -11.37 -4.82 -13.75
CA SER A 465 -10.18 -4.05 -14.11
C SER A 465 -9.19 -4.84 -15.00
N LEU A 466 -9.15 -6.15 -14.86
CA LEU A 466 -8.28 -7.04 -15.64
C LEU A 466 -8.94 -7.57 -16.95
N VAL A 467 -10.12 -7.07 -17.29
CA VAL A 467 -10.85 -7.43 -18.51
C VAL A 467 -11.28 -6.20 -19.33
N THR A 468 -10.60 -5.07 -19.15
CA THR A 468 -10.82 -3.84 -19.92
C THR A 468 -10.12 -3.90 -21.29
N LEU A 469 -10.64 -3.17 -22.27
CA LEU A 469 -10.03 -3.07 -23.61
C LEU A 469 -8.59 -2.57 -23.52
N GLU A 470 -8.33 -1.53 -22.72
CA GLU A 470 -7.02 -0.92 -22.56
C GLU A 470 -6.01 -1.88 -21.93
N PHE A 471 -6.47 -2.73 -21.00
CA PHE A 471 -5.64 -3.77 -20.41
C PHE A 471 -5.27 -4.83 -21.46
N PHE A 472 -6.22 -5.32 -22.23
CA PHE A 472 -5.96 -6.27 -23.31
C PHE A 472 -5.05 -5.69 -24.40
N GLN A 473 -5.19 -4.41 -24.76
CA GLN A 473 -4.29 -3.72 -25.67
C GLN A 473 -2.85 -3.66 -25.13
N SER A 474 -2.69 -3.53 -23.83
CA SER A 474 -1.39 -3.57 -23.17
C SER A 474 -0.79 -4.98 -23.19
N LEU A 475 -1.60 -6.02 -22.91
CA LEU A 475 -1.16 -7.42 -23.02
C LEU A 475 -0.76 -7.80 -24.44
N ARG A 476 -1.47 -7.27 -25.45
CA ARG A 476 -1.13 -7.49 -26.87
C ARG A 476 0.28 -7.03 -27.20
N LYS A 477 0.72 -5.91 -26.63
CA LYS A 477 2.08 -5.38 -26.84
C LYS A 477 3.16 -6.25 -26.20
N LEU A 478 2.81 -6.97 -25.14
CA LEU A 478 3.70 -7.89 -24.43
C LEU A 478 3.71 -9.30 -25.00
N LEU A 479 2.90 -9.61 -26.00
CA LEU A 479 2.84 -10.94 -26.59
C LEU A 479 3.67 -11.00 -27.89
N LYS A 480 4.50 -12.05 -28.05
CA LYS A 480 5.21 -12.34 -29.30
C LYS A 480 4.23 -12.62 -30.42
N GLN A 481 4.67 -12.51 -31.69
CA GLN A 481 3.82 -12.68 -32.87
C GLN A 481 3.17 -14.08 -32.92
N ASP A 482 3.89 -15.12 -32.51
CA ASP A 482 3.42 -16.49 -32.38
C ASP A 482 3.01 -16.87 -30.94
N GLY A 483 2.90 -15.86 -30.09
CA GLY A 483 2.54 -16.01 -28.67
C GLY A 483 1.06 -16.35 -28.48
N ILE A 484 0.74 -16.80 -27.28
CA ILE A 484 -0.61 -17.24 -26.92
C ILE A 484 -0.99 -16.69 -25.53
N LEU A 485 -2.21 -16.20 -25.41
CA LEU A 485 -2.81 -15.82 -24.14
C LEU A 485 -3.88 -16.86 -23.79
N VAL A 486 -3.83 -17.37 -22.55
CA VAL A 486 -4.84 -18.26 -21.99
C VAL A 486 -5.43 -17.61 -20.74
N ALA A 487 -6.75 -17.54 -20.67
CA ALA A 487 -7.45 -16.91 -19.56
C ALA A 487 -8.54 -17.81 -18.99
N SER A 488 -8.75 -17.78 -17.68
CA SER A 488 -9.81 -18.52 -16.97
C SER A 488 -11.20 -17.91 -17.13
N THR A 489 -11.35 -16.88 -17.91
CA THR A 489 -12.60 -16.15 -18.18
C THR A 489 -13.39 -16.73 -19.35
N THR A 490 -14.70 -16.65 -19.30
CA THR A 490 -15.60 -16.93 -20.44
C THR A 490 -16.59 -15.82 -20.69
N LEU A 491 -16.47 -14.68 -19.96
CA LEU A 491 -17.37 -13.54 -20.12
C LEU A 491 -17.39 -13.03 -21.56
N TYR A 492 -18.59 -12.74 -22.06
CA TYR A 492 -18.77 -12.18 -23.39
C TYR A 492 -18.05 -10.83 -23.56
N ALA A 493 -18.05 -9.99 -22.52
CA ALA A 493 -17.32 -8.73 -22.53
C ALA A 493 -15.80 -8.92 -22.71
N SER A 494 -15.23 -9.95 -22.08
CA SER A 494 -13.81 -10.30 -22.25
C SER A 494 -13.50 -10.78 -23.68
N GLN A 495 -14.39 -11.57 -24.28
CA GLN A 495 -14.26 -12.00 -25.67
C GLN A 495 -14.30 -10.79 -26.63
N VAL A 496 -15.25 -9.88 -26.45
CA VAL A 496 -15.35 -8.63 -27.23
C VAL A 496 -14.11 -7.76 -27.04
N GLY A 497 -13.69 -7.55 -25.80
CA GLY A 497 -12.51 -6.75 -25.47
C GLY A 497 -11.23 -7.31 -26.10
N LEU A 498 -11.00 -8.62 -26.02
CA LEU A 498 -9.85 -9.29 -26.66
C LEU A 498 -9.89 -9.15 -28.19
N ASN A 499 -11.05 -9.40 -28.83
CA ASN A 499 -11.19 -9.25 -30.27
C ASN A 499 -10.91 -7.79 -30.71
N LEU A 500 -11.44 -6.79 -30.01
CA LEU A 500 -11.19 -5.39 -30.32
C LEU A 500 -9.73 -4.98 -30.02
N ALA A 501 -9.08 -5.64 -29.07
CA ALA A 501 -7.65 -5.46 -28.83
C ALA A 501 -6.78 -6.13 -29.92
N GLY A 502 -7.37 -6.88 -30.83
CA GLY A 502 -6.68 -7.53 -31.97
C GLY A 502 -6.21 -8.96 -31.68
N PHE A 503 -7.02 -9.72 -30.95
CA PHE A 503 -6.84 -11.15 -30.76
C PHE A 503 -7.90 -11.95 -31.49
N ASP A 504 -7.52 -13.13 -32.03
CA ASP A 504 -8.44 -14.17 -32.41
C ASP A 504 -8.76 -15.02 -31.18
N VAL A 505 -10.06 -15.14 -30.87
CA VAL A 505 -10.54 -15.70 -29.61
C VAL A 505 -11.24 -17.03 -29.82
N THR A 506 -10.81 -18.05 -29.08
CA THR A 506 -11.48 -19.36 -29.00
C THR A 506 -11.95 -19.60 -27.58
N VAL A 507 -13.24 -19.86 -27.39
CA VAL A 507 -13.83 -20.15 -26.09
C VAL A 507 -13.84 -21.64 -25.82
N MET A 508 -13.29 -22.04 -24.67
CA MET A 508 -13.35 -23.37 -24.12
C MET A 508 -14.49 -23.43 -23.08
N ASN A 509 -15.61 -24.04 -23.46
CA ASN A 509 -16.79 -24.17 -22.61
C ASN A 509 -17.47 -25.53 -22.87
N ASP A 510 -16.90 -26.60 -22.29
CA ASP A 510 -17.54 -27.92 -22.29
C ASP A 510 -18.59 -27.98 -21.17
N ALA A 511 -19.83 -28.32 -21.53
CA ALA A 511 -20.94 -28.44 -20.57
C ALA A 511 -20.71 -29.55 -19.51
N LYS A 512 -19.77 -30.46 -19.73
CA LYS A 512 -19.42 -31.57 -18.83
C LYS A 512 -18.24 -31.24 -17.92
N SER A 513 -17.56 -30.10 -18.14
CA SER A 513 -16.41 -29.64 -17.35
C SER A 513 -16.72 -28.33 -16.67
N ASP A 514 -16.28 -28.18 -15.42
CA ASP A 514 -16.25 -26.90 -14.70
C ASP A 514 -15.01 -26.07 -15.02
N ILE A 515 -14.07 -26.62 -15.83
CA ILE A 515 -12.90 -25.91 -16.36
C ILE A 515 -13.30 -25.22 -17.65
N LYS A 516 -13.25 -23.89 -17.62
CA LYS A 516 -13.66 -23.02 -18.73
C LYS A 516 -12.62 -21.94 -18.94
N GLY A 517 -12.52 -21.43 -20.17
CA GLY A 517 -11.57 -20.36 -20.43
C GLY A 517 -11.59 -19.86 -21.87
N ILE A 518 -10.68 -18.93 -22.13
CA ILE A 518 -10.42 -18.35 -23.44
C ILE A 518 -8.98 -18.65 -23.84
N ILE A 519 -8.81 -18.97 -25.12
CA ILE A 519 -7.52 -19.03 -25.78
C ILE A 519 -7.50 -17.92 -26.82
N ALA A 520 -6.47 -17.07 -26.77
CA ALA A 520 -6.36 -15.92 -27.66
C ALA A 520 -4.96 -15.87 -28.32
N THR A 521 -4.93 -15.66 -29.64
CA THR A 521 -3.71 -15.46 -30.42
C THR A 521 -3.78 -14.15 -31.17
N LEU A 522 -2.65 -13.58 -31.60
CA LEU A 522 -2.67 -12.31 -32.33
C LEU A 522 -3.39 -12.50 -33.69
N SER A 523 -4.37 -11.62 -33.92
CA SER A 523 -5.12 -11.60 -35.17
C SER A 523 -4.46 -10.76 -36.25
N SER A 524 -4.58 -11.18 -37.49
CA SER A 524 -4.25 -10.37 -38.68
C SER A 524 -5.40 -9.47 -39.15
N SER A 525 -6.61 -9.63 -38.58
CA SER A 525 -7.82 -8.92 -38.99
C SER A 525 -8.47 -8.20 -37.80
N VAL A 526 -9.12 -7.05 -38.06
CA VAL A 526 -9.87 -6.31 -37.06
C VAL A 526 -11.35 -6.72 -37.15
N PHE A 527 -11.92 -7.16 -36.04
CA PHE A 527 -13.35 -7.49 -35.95
C PHE A 527 -14.18 -6.31 -35.46
N LEU A 528 -15.33 -6.09 -36.05
CA LEU A 528 -16.32 -5.12 -35.61
C LEU A 528 -17.42 -5.83 -34.82
N HIS A 529 -17.58 -5.46 -33.55
CA HIS A 529 -18.62 -5.98 -32.67
C HIS A 529 -19.74 -4.95 -32.43
N SER A 530 -20.95 -5.45 -32.23
CA SER A 530 -22.14 -4.62 -31.97
C SER A 530 -22.28 -4.16 -30.51
N LYS A 531 -21.49 -4.73 -29.58
CA LYS A 531 -21.47 -4.35 -28.17
C LYS A 531 -20.17 -3.66 -27.81
N GLU A 532 -20.26 -2.66 -26.94
CA GLU A 532 -19.10 -1.95 -26.46
C GLU A 532 -18.36 -2.78 -25.38
N PRO A 533 -17.01 -2.78 -25.39
CA PRO A 533 -16.20 -3.39 -24.34
C PRO A 533 -16.21 -2.54 -23.07
N TYR A 534 -15.68 -3.07 -21.99
CA TYR A 534 -15.32 -2.25 -20.83
C TYR A 534 -14.15 -1.34 -21.17
N HIS A 535 -14.31 -0.07 -20.87
CA HIS A 535 -13.27 0.95 -21.01
C HIS A 535 -12.80 1.46 -19.66
N ASP A 536 -11.51 1.73 -19.55
CA ASP A 536 -10.94 2.45 -18.41
C ASP A 536 -10.83 3.96 -18.73
N PRO A 537 -11.75 4.83 -18.28
CA PRO A 537 -11.75 6.25 -18.64
C PRO A 537 -10.59 7.04 -18.01
N TYR A 538 -9.91 6.47 -17.01
CA TYR A 538 -8.85 7.15 -16.25
C TYR A 538 -7.51 6.40 -16.30
N GLY A 539 -7.41 5.34 -17.10
CA GLY A 539 -6.26 4.43 -17.11
C GLY A 539 -6.22 3.46 -15.92
N ILE A 540 -6.86 3.80 -14.80
CA ILE A 540 -7.02 2.92 -13.62
C ILE A 540 -8.36 3.23 -12.97
N TYR A 541 -9.26 2.25 -12.98
CA TYR A 541 -10.53 2.37 -12.27
C TYR A 541 -10.37 2.21 -10.76
N THR A 542 -11.19 2.94 -10.01
CA THR A 542 -11.46 2.60 -8.61
C THR A 542 -12.42 1.40 -8.55
N ASP A 543 -12.34 0.57 -7.51
CA ASP A 543 -13.19 -0.61 -7.35
C ASP A 543 -14.69 -0.27 -7.50
N LYS A 544 -15.13 0.85 -6.95
CA LYS A 544 -16.51 1.32 -7.07
C LYS A 544 -16.91 1.67 -8.52
N GLN A 545 -16.02 2.19 -9.32
CA GLN A 545 -16.26 2.50 -10.73
C GLN A 545 -16.35 1.22 -11.56
N ILE A 546 -15.50 0.25 -11.24
CA ILE A 546 -15.49 -1.08 -11.86
C ILE A 546 -16.81 -1.82 -11.58
N GLU A 547 -17.27 -1.85 -10.33
CA GLU A 547 -18.57 -2.42 -9.95
C GLU A 547 -19.73 -1.78 -10.72
N THR A 548 -19.72 -0.44 -10.87
CA THR A 548 -20.75 0.30 -11.60
C THR A 548 -20.77 -0.06 -13.09
N LEU A 549 -19.60 -0.22 -13.70
CA LEU A 549 -19.47 -0.62 -15.09
C LEU A 549 -19.95 -2.06 -15.31
N HIS A 550 -19.61 -2.94 -14.38
CA HIS A 550 -20.03 -4.33 -14.41
C HIS A 550 -21.56 -4.46 -14.38
N GLN A 551 -22.24 -3.71 -13.49
CA GLN A 551 -23.71 -3.67 -13.41
C GLN A 551 -24.35 -3.17 -14.71
N LYS A 552 -23.72 -2.18 -15.38
CA LYS A 552 -24.22 -1.66 -16.66
C LYS A 552 -24.06 -2.61 -17.85
N SER A 553 -23.07 -3.51 -17.80
CA SER A 553 -22.81 -4.45 -18.91
C SER A 553 -23.56 -5.77 -18.77
N SER A 554 -24.08 -6.08 -17.59
CA SER A 554 -24.94 -7.25 -17.35
C SER A 554 -26.41 -7.02 -17.72
N CYS A 555 -26.79 -5.79 -18.07
CA CYS A 555 -28.06 -5.44 -18.72
C CYS A 555 -27.89 -5.35 -20.24
#